data_6619d115a05a9558eb30a0b2b54d22a1
#
_entry.id   6619d115a05a9558eb30a0b2b54d22a1
#
_cell.length_a   1.000
_cell.length_b   1.000
_cell.length_c   1.000
_cell.angle_alpha   90.00
_cell.angle_beta   90.00
_cell.angle_gamma   90.00
#
_symmetry.space_group_name_H-M   'P 1'
#
loop_
_entity.id
_entity.type
_entity.pdbx_description
1 polymer ?
#
loop_
_entity_poly.entity_id
_entity_poly.type
_entity_poly.pdbx_seq_one_letter_code
_entity_poly.pdbx_strand_id
1 'polypeptide(L)'
;DRDKRWERVARAYHLLVNGKGTATQDVIGAVKAQYAAGTTDEFMEPIFVANDEGNPLACIKENDVVLVFNFRTDRGREITEVLTQRDFPEHNMSTLNLHYVTMTSYDDTFKGVEVVFRKDNLANTLGEVLEIAGKTQIRIAETEKYPHVTFFFSGGREEPFEGEERLLCPSPKVATYDLQPEMSAGDIRDAIVPKLKEGKTDFICLNFANPDMVGHTGLMEAAVKACETVDHCLHSVVEAGLKQDYQFIILADHGNADCMLNLSLIHISEPTRLGFI
;
A
#
# COMPACT_ATOMS: atom_id res chain seq x y z
N ASP A 1 6.44 -0.50 4.86
CA ASP A 1 5.66 0.72 5.04
C ASP A 1 5.39 1.36 3.69
N ARG A 2 4.36 2.21 3.55
CA ARG A 2 3.98 2.87 2.29
C ARG A 2 4.03 4.40 2.37
N ASP A 3 4.20 4.93 3.59
CA ASP A 3 3.99 6.35 3.92
C ASP A 3 5.29 7.01 4.45
N LYS A 4 6.44 6.54 4.00
CA LYS A 4 7.76 7.09 4.35
C LYS A 4 8.00 7.17 5.87
N ARG A 5 7.49 6.19 6.61
CA ARG A 5 7.75 6.05 8.05
C ARG A 5 9.11 5.40 8.23
N TRP A 6 10.14 6.19 8.07
CA TRP A 6 11.53 5.73 8.04
C TRP A 6 11.96 4.99 9.32
N GLU A 7 11.36 5.30 10.47
CA GLU A 7 11.57 4.57 11.72
C GLU A 7 11.13 3.09 11.63
N ARG A 8 10.13 2.78 10.79
CA ARG A 8 9.70 1.39 10.54
C ARG A 8 10.59 0.71 9.52
N VAL A 9 10.95 1.41 8.45
CA VAL A 9 11.88 0.92 7.43
C VAL A 9 13.24 0.61 8.04
N ALA A 10 13.69 1.43 9.01
CA ALA A 10 14.94 1.22 9.73
C ALA A 10 15.03 -0.12 10.45
N ARG A 11 13.90 -0.66 10.95
CA ARG A 11 13.89 -2.00 11.57
C ARG A 11 14.29 -3.08 10.56
N ALA A 12 13.71 -3.04 9.35
CA ALA A 12 14.05 -3.97 8.28
C ALA A 12 15.49 -3.76 7.79
N TYR A 13 15.91 -2.50 7.58
CA TYR A 13 17.29 -2.17 7.21
C TYR A 13 18.28 -2.72 8.21
N HIS A 14 18.09 -2.46 9.50
CA HIS A 14 19.00 -2.92 10.55
C HIS A 14 19.02 -4.43 10.74
N LEU A 15 17.91 -5.13 10.43
CA LEU A 15 17.94 -6.57 10.34
C LEU A 15 18.87 -7.03 9.20
N LEU A 16 18.65 -6.50 8.01
CA LEU A 16 19.34 -6.94 6.78
C LEU A 16 20.83 -6.61 6.79
N VAL A 17 21.20 -5.42 7.27
CA VAL A 17 22.59 -4.90 7.21
C VAL A 17 23.34 -5.14 8.51
N ASN A 18 22.70 -5.00 9.66
CA ASN A 18 23.35 -5.02 10.96
C ASN A 18 22.99 -6.25 11.82
N GLY A 19 22.12 -7.14 11.33
CA GLY A 19 21.69 -8.33 12.07
C GLY A 19 20.94 -7.99 13.37
N LYS A 20 20.21 -6.88 13.41
CA LYS A 20 19.45 -6.47 14.60
C LYS A 20 18.03 -7.05 14.54
N GLY A 21 17.71 -7.93 15.51
CA GLY A 21 16.42 -8.58 15.60
C GLY A 21 16.45 -9.68 16.67
N THR A 22 15.45 -10.53 16.68
CA THR A 22 15.38 -11.70 17.55
C THR A 22 16.21 -12.84 16.96
N ALA A 23 17.26 -13.26 17.66
CA ALA A 23 18.10 -14.38 17.27
C ALA A 23 17.36 -15.70 17.49
N THR A 24 17.41 -16.62 16.54
CA THR A 24 16.85 -17.97 16.67
C THR A 24 17.61 -18.97 15.80
N GLN A 25 17.58 -20.24 16.20
CA GLN A 25 17.96 -21.37 15.34
C GLN A 25 16.72 -22.08 14.78
N ASP A 26 15.52 -21.78 15.30
CA ASP A 26 14.23 -22.29 14.84
C ASP A 26 13.30 -21.14 14.47
N VAL A 27 13.31 -20.77 13.18
CA VAL A 27 12.47 -19.68 12.64
C VAL A 27 10.98 -19.95 12.83
N ILE A 28 10.56 -21.21 12.62
CA ILE A 28 9.13 -21.59 12.75
C ILE A 28 8.68 -21.44 14.20
N GLY A 29 9.51 -21.91 15.15
CA GLY A 29 9.24 -21.75 16.57
C GLY A 29 9.19 -20.28 17.00
N ALA A 30 10.08 -19.44 16.48
CA ALA A 30 10.10 -18.01 16.76
C ALA A 30 8.84 -17.29 16.24
N VAL A 31 8.39 -17.62 15.01
CA VAL A 31 7.13 -17.10 14.46
C VAL A 31 5.93 -17.53 15.31
N LYS A 32 5.84 -18.82 15.69
CA LYS A 32 4.79 -19.31 16.57
C LYS A 32 4.79 -18.63 17.94
N ALA A 33 5.97 -18.32 18.48
CA ALA A 33 6.10 -17.60 19.74
C ALA A 33 5.57 -16.16 19.63
N GLN A 34 5.80 -15.47 18.52
CA GLN A 34 5.20 -14.16 18.28
C GLN A 34 3.67 -14.24 18.20
N TYR A 35 3.11 -15.22 17.48
CA TYR A 35 1.66 -15.45 17.48
C TYR A 35 1.10 -15.72 18.87
N ALA A 36 1.77 -16.54 19.66
CA ALA A 36 1.35 -16.83 21.04
C ALA A 36 1.41 -15.60 21.94
N ALA A 37 2.27 -14.63 21.63
CA ALA A 37 2.34 -13.34 22.31
C ALA A 37 1.33 -12.30 21.78
N GLY A 38 0.47 -12.67 20.80
CA GLY A 38 -0.53 -11.79 20.21
C GLY A 38 -0.03 -10.93 19.05
N THR A 39 1.20 -11.12 18.58
CA THR A 39 1.73 -10.45 17.41
C THR A 39 1.33 -11.21 16.15
N THR A 40 0.56 -10.58 15.26
CA THR A 40 0.09 -11.17 14.00
C THR A 40 1.00 -10.81 12.83
N ASP A 41 0.74 -11.40 11.66
CA ASP A 41 1.60 -11.30 10.46
C ASP A 41 2.01 -9.87 10.10
N GLU A 42 1.08 -8.93 10.14
CA GLU A 42 1.32 -7.52 9.78
C GLU A 42 2.31 -6.83 10.72
N PHE A 43 2.44 -7.32 11.95
CA PHE A 43 3.22 -6.69 13.02
C PHE A 43 4.42 -7.53 13.48
N MET A 44 4.77 -8.59 12.73
CA MET A 44 5.94 -9.42 13.02
C MET A 44 7.20 -8.58 13.20
N GLU A 45 7.86 -8.78 14.34
CA GLU A 45 9.15 -8.15 14.59
C GLU A 45 10.28 -8.92 13.90
N PRO A 46 11.39 -8.24 13.52
CA PRO A 46 12.50 -8.85 12.79
C PRO A 46 13.11 -10.04 13.51
N ILE A 47 13.32 -11.15 12.77
CA ILE A 47 13.92 -12.40 13.26
C ILE A 47 15.10 -12.72 12.34
N PHE A 48 16.22 -13.21 12.89
CA PHE A 48 17.34 -13.73 12.11
C PHE A 48 17.80 -15.10 12.59
N VAL A 49 18.34 -15.88 11.67
CA VAL A 49 18.96 -17.17 12.02
C VAL A 49 20.34 -16.91 12.59
N ALA A 50 20.56 -17.38 13.82
CA ALA A 50 21.81 -17.23 14.54
C ALA A 50 22.68 -18.48 14.44
N ASN A 51 24.00 -18.28 14.43
CA ASN A 51 24.97 -19.36 14.70
C ASN A 51 25.02 -19.72 16.20
N ASP A 52 25.87 -20.67 16.55
CA ASP A 52 26.01 -21.15 17.94
C ASP A 52 26.49 -20.06 18.91
N GLU A 53 27.09 -19.00 18.40
CA GLU A 53 27.58 -17.86 19.17
C GLU A 53 26.52 -16.73 19.31
N GLY A 54 25.34 -16.92 18.68
CA GLY A 54 24.26 -15.95 18.69
C GLY A 54 24.37 -14.83 17.62
N ASN A 55 25.34 -14.91 16.73
CA ASN A 55 25.52 -13.95 15.65
C ASN A 55 24.68 -14.33 14.42
N PRO A 56 24.22 -13.35 13.61
CA PRO A 56 23.49 -13.64 12.38
C PRO A 56 24.34 -14.46 11.41
N LEU A 57 23.73 -15.43 10.74
CA LEU A 57 24.43 -16.25 9.72
C LEU A 57 24.91 -15.42 8.55
N ALA A 58 24.15 -14.40 8.17
CA ALA A 58 24.49 -13.49 7.09
C ALA A 58 23.87 -12.11 7.32
N CYS A 59 24.56 -11.07 6.80
CA CYS A 59 24.06 -9.72 6.63
C CYS A 59 24.46 -9.21 5.26
N ILE A 60 23.71 -8.28 4.69
CA ILE A 60 24.05 -7.62 3.42
C ILE A 60 25.31 -6.78 3.62
N LYS A 61 26.27 -6.91 2.70
CA LYS A 61 27.56 -6.21 2.68
C LYS A 61 27.79 -5.54 1.33
N GLU A 62 28.78 -4.66 1.30
CA GLU A 62 29.27 -4.05 0.06
C GLU A 62 29.57 -5.13 -1.02
N ASN A 63 29.15 -4.86 -2.24
CA ASN A 63 29.29 -5.68 -3.41
C ASN A 63 28.49 -7.01 -3.42
N ASP A 64 27.57 -7.19 -2.48
CA ASP A 64 26.65 -8.32 -2.51
C ASP A 64 25.63 -8.16 -3.64
N VAL A 65 25.11 -9.31 -4.10
CA VAL A 65 23.95 -9.38 -4.99
C VAL A 65 22.70 -9.45 -4.14
N VAL A 66 21.80 -8.48 -4.32
CA VAL A 66 20.51 -8.43 -3.61
C VAL A 66 19.39 -8.57 -4.63
N LEU A 67 18.61 -9.65 -4.56
CA LEU A 67 17.41 -9.86 -5.35
C LEU A 67 16.17 -9.63 -4.46
N VAL A 68 15.40 -8.61 -4.78
CA VAL A 68 14.11 -8.33 -4.12
C VAL A 68 13.00 -9.03 -4.89
N PHE A 69 12.54 -10.18 -4.38
CA PHE A 69 11.59 -11.07 -5.04
C PHE A 69 10.12 -10.62 -4.84
N ASN A 70 9.88 -9.32 -4.90
CA ASN A 70 8.55 -8.72 -4.73
C ASN A 70 8.11 -8.08 -6.05
N PHE A 71 6.95 -8.51 -6.57
CA PHE A 71 6.32 -7.87 -7.74
C PHE A 71 5.61 -6.57 -7.37
N ARG A 72 5.06 -6.49 -6.15
CA ARG A 72 4.41 -5.29 -5.63
C ARG A 72 5.46 -4.24 -5.26
N THR A 73 5.24 -3.00 -5.66
CA THR A 73 6.27 -1.96 -5.67
C THR A 73 6.30 -1.09 -4.41
N ASP A 74 5.16 -0.90 -3.75
CA ASP A 74 4.96 0.10 -2.69
C ASP A 74 5.95 -0.04 -1.52
N ARG A 75 5.98 -1.19 -0.84
CA ARG A 75 6.91 -1.44 0.28
C ARG A 75 8.34 -1.72 -0.19
N GLY A 76 8.49 -2.31 -1.37
CA GLY A 76 9.80 -2.54 -1.99
C GLY A 76 10.54 -1.25 -2.33
N ARG A 77 9.81 -0.19 -2.66
CA ARG A 77 10.35 1.13 -2.98
C ARG A 77 11.18 1.70 -1.83
N GLU A 78 10.62 1.73 -0.62
CA GLU A 78 11.28 2.34 0.53
C GLU A 78 12.55 1.59 0.97
N ILE A 79 12.52 0.25 1.02
CA ILE A 79 13.73 -0.52 1.36
C ILE A 79 14.80 -0.41 0.28
N THR A 80 14.41 -0.32 -1.00
CA THR A 80 15.34 -0.07 -2.11
C THR A 80 15.98 1.31 -1.97
N GLU A 81 15.19 2.34 -1.66
CA GLU A 81 15.69 3.71 -1.49
C GLU A 81 16.77 3.80 -0.43
N VAL A 82 16.54 3.21 0.76
CA VAL A 82 17.51 3.27 1.87
C VAL A 82 18.76 2.41 1.66
N LEU A 83 18.65 1.35 0.86
CA LEU A 83 19.80 0.49 0.56
C LEU A 83 20.68 1.02 -0.58
N THR A 84 20.10 1.79 -1.52
CA THR A 84 20.79 2.08 -2.79
C THR A 84 20.77 3.54 -3.24
N GLN A 85 19.84 4.40 -2.78
CA GLN A 85 19.64 5.73 -3.38
C GLN A 85 20.15 6.89 -2.54
N ARG A 86 19.91 6.89 -1.23
CA ARG A 86 20.35 7.96 -0.34
C ARG A 86 20.49 7.52 1.12
N ASP A 87 21.34 8.23 1.84
CA ASP A 87 21.54 8.01 3.26
C ASP A 87 20.43 8.65 4.11
N PHE A 88 20.17 8.06 5.29
CA PHE A 88 19.25 8.56 6.31
C PHE A 88 19.97 8.59 7.67
N PRO A 89 20.82 9.60 7.91
CA PRO A 89 21.64 9.68 9.12
C PRO A 89 20.83 9.67 10.42
N GLU A 90 19.64 10.28 10.40
CA GLU A 90 18.71 10.34 11.54
C GLU A 90 18.21 8.96 11.99
N HIS A 91 18.29 7.96 11.11
CA HIS A 91 17.94 6.56 11.39
C HIS A 91 19.15 5.62 11.34
N ASN A 92 20.37 6.15 11.24
CA ASN A 92 21.61 5.41 11.09
C ASN A 92 21.57 4.40 9.91
N MET A 93 20.98 4.81 8.80
CA MET A 93 20.96 4.06 7.54
C MET A 93 21.84 4.76 6.52
N SER A 94 22.67 3.99 5.84
CA SER A 94 23.51 4.43 4.73
C SER A 94 23.38 3.49 3.54
N THR A 95 23.53 4.04 2.35
CA THR A 95 23.55 3.25 1.12
C THR A 95 24.76 2.32 1.07
N LEU A 96 24.58 1.22 0.35
CA LEU A 96 25.61 0.23 0.08
C LEU A 96 25.80 0.12 -1.44
N ASN A 97 27.05 -0.11 -1.87
CA ASN A 97 27.33 -0.43 -3.26
C ASN A 97 26.94 -1.89 -3.53
N LEU A 98 25.78 -2.12 -4.10
CA LEU A 98 25.17 -3.44 -4.30
C LEU A 98 24.93 -3.72 -5.79
N HIS A 99 24.96 -5.00 -6.16
CA HIS A 99 24.31 -5.48 -7.39
C HIS A 99 22.83 -5.71 -7.08
N TYR A 100 22.02 -4.66 -7.23
CA TYR A 100 20.64 -4.66 -6.76
C TYR A 100 19.66 -4.95 -7.89
N VAL A 101 18.87 -6.00 -7.70
CA VAL A 101 17.93 -6.51 -8.71
C VAL A 101 16.52 -6.55 -8.13
N THR A 102 15.56 -6.03 -8.85
CA THR A 102 14.13 -6.07 -8.49
C THR A 102 13.31 -6.81 -9.52
N MET A 103 12.22 -7.44 -9.12
CA MET A 103 11.34 -8.14 -10.05
C MET A 103 10.66 -7.20 -11.02
N THR A 104 10.25 -6.01 -10.55
CA THR A 104 9.59 -4.96 -11.37
C THR A 104 10.22 -3.61 -11.07
N SER A 105 9.99 -2.59 -11.91
CA SER A 105 10.38 -1.21 -11.61
C SER A 105 9.59 -0.70 -10.39
N TYR A 106 10.31 -0.32 -9.33
CA TYR A 106 9.69 0.26 -8.12
C TYR A 106 9.61 1.78 -8.19
N ASP A 107 10.56 2.41 -8.88
CA ASP A 107 10.60 3.83 -9.15
C ASP A 107 11.53 4.07 -10.35
N ASP A 108 11.06 4.80 -11.34
CA ASP A 108 11.82 5.04 -12.58
C ASP A 108 12.97 6.03 -12.38
N THR A 109 13.02 6.72 -11.24
CA THR A 109 14.12 7.63 -10.88
C THR A 109 15.30 6.91 -10.23
N PHE A 110 15.15 5.65 -9.82
CA PHE A 110 16.20 4.89 -9.14
C PHE A 110 17.36 4.59 -10.06
N LYS A 111 18.58 4.76 -9.53
CA LYS A 111 19.83 4.50 -10.26
C LYS A 111 20.50 3.25 -9.72
N GLY A 112 21.18 2.50 -10.62
CA GLY A 112 21.92 1.30 -10.24
C GLY A 112 21.04 0.12 -9.81
N VAL A 113 19.75 0.14 -10.13
CA VAL A 113 18.80 -0.94 -9.88
C VAL A 113 18.49 -1.65 -11.19
N GLU A 114 18.76 -2.95 -11.24
CA GLU A 114 18.41 -3.80 -12.39
C GLU A 114 16.97 -4.32 -12.20
N VAL A 115 16.20 -4.35 -13.29
CA VAL A 115 14.79 -4.77 -13.29
C VAL A 115 14.64 -6.00 -14.19
N VAL A 116 14.15 -7.12 -13.60
CA VAL A 116 13.94 -8.38 -14.34
C VAL A 116 12.78 -8.25 -15.34
N PHE A 117 11.63 -7.76 -14.85
CA PHE A 117 10.43 -7.56 -15.67
C PHE A 117 10.11 -6.07 -15.73
N ARG A 118 10.47 -5.43 -16.82
CA ARG A 118 10.07 -4.04 -17.04
C ARG A 118 8.57 -3.97 -17.32
N LYS A 119 7.90 -2.98 -16.74
CA LYS A 119 6.51 -2.68 -17.09
C LYS A 119 6.50 -2.04 -18.47
N ASP A 120 5.75 -2.62 -19.38
CA ASP A 120 5.27 -1.88 -20.54
C ASP A 120 4.14 -0.95 -20.05
N ASN A 121 4.25 0.34 -20.32
CA ASN A 121 3.15 1.27 -20.06
C ASN A 121 1.94 0.81 -20.86
N LEU A 122 0.82 0.63 -20.16
CA LEU A 122 -0.42 0.25 -20.83
C LEU A 122 -0.92 1.42 -21.67
N ALA A 123 -1.15 1.18 -22.95
CA ALA A 123 -1.83 2.11 -23.84
C ALA A 123 -3.35 1.89 -23.79
N ASN A 124 -4.11 2.92 -24.17
CA ASN A 124 -5.57 2.91 -24.18
C ASN A 124 -6.19 2.65 -22.79
N THR A 125 -5.56 3.16 -21.74
CA THR A 125 -6.18 3.17 -20.43
C THR A 125 -7.42 4.07 -20.44
N LEU A 126 -8.35 3.84 -19.49
CA LEU A 126 -9.58 4.64 -19.45
C LEU A 126 -9.28 6.16 -19.34
N GLY A 127 -8.26 6.53 -18.55
CA GLY A 127 -7.84 7.95 -18.45
C GLY A 127 -7.37 8.54 -19.77
N GLU A 128 -6.61 7.78 -20.56
CA GLU A 128 -6.15 8.18 -21.89
C GLU A 128 -7.32 8.29 -22.89
N VAL A 129 -8.24 7.36 -22.86
CA VAL A 129 -9.44 7.40 -23.72
C VAL A 129 -10.31 8.62 -23.42
N LEU A 130 -10.45 8.97 -22.13
CA LEU A 130 -11.18 10.17 -21.71
C LEU A 130 -10.47 11.46 -22.17
N GLU A 131 -9.13 11.53 -22.03
CA GLU A 131 -8.32 12.65 -22.55
C GLU A 131 -8.50 12.84 -24.06
N ILE A 132 -8.36 11.77 -24.84
CA ILE A 132 -8.55 11.79 -26.30
C ILE A 132 -9.97 12.23 -26.68
N ALA A 133 -10.97 11.87 -25.89
CA ALA A 133 -12.35 12.29 -26.08
C ALA A 133 -12.66 13.70 -25.58
N GLY A 134 -11.67 14.43 -25.03
CA GLY A 134 -11.83 15.76 -24.46
C GLY A 134 -12.73 15.80 -23.23
N LYS A 135 -12.76 14.70 -22.45
CA LYS A 135 -13.58 14.51 -21.26
C LYS A 135 -12.82 14.87 -19.99
N THR A 136 -13.51 15.48 -19.04
CA THR A 136 -12.98 15.82 -17.74
C THR A 136 -13.08 14.64 -16.78
N GLN A 137 -12.08 14.50 -15.88
CA GLN A 137 -12.05 13.39 -14.94
C GLN A 137 -11.47 13.81 -13.59
N ILE A 138 -11.98 13.19 -12.51
CA ILE A 138 -11.48 13.37 -11.14
C ILE A 138 -10.99 12.02 -10.60
N ARG A 139 -9.82 12.04 -9.94
CA ARG A 139 -9.27 10.95 -9.14
C ARG A 139 -9.26 11.38 -7.68
N ILE A 140 -9.89 10.60 -6.82
CA ILE A 140 -9.99 10.95 -5.40
C ILE A 140 -9.84 9.72 -4.52
N ALA A 141 -8.95 9.81 -3.54
CA ALA A 141 -8.74 8.83 -2.48
C ALA A 141 -7.97 9.45 -1.32
N GLU A 142 -7.89 8.73 -0.22
CA GLU A 142 -6.96 9.06 0.84
C GLU A 142 -5.56 8.49 0.57
N THR A 143 -4.54 8.93 1.32
CA THR A 143 -3.10 8.65 1.07
C THR A 143 -2.82 7.18 0.79
N GLU A 144 -3.39 6.25 1.56
CA GLU A 144 -3.14 4.80 1.45
C GLU A 144 -3.57 4.22 0.10
N LYS A 145 -4.59 4.79 -0.52
CA LYS A 145 -5.18 4.30 -1.79
C LYS A 145 -5.06 5.29 -2.95
N TYR A 146 -4.39 6.43 -2.74
CA TYR A 146 -4.20 7.42 -3.80
C TYR A 146 -3.46 6.88 -5.04
N PRO A 147 -2.37 6.10 -4.89
CA PRO A 147 -1.72 5.49 -6.04
C PRO A 147 -2.64 4.52 -6.82
N HIS A 148 -3.63 3.92 -6.16
CA HIS A 148 -4.55 2.98 -6.81
C HIS A 148 -5.48 3.67 -7.79
N VAL A 149 -5.97 4.87 -7.47
CA VAL A 149 -6.82 5.66 -8.37
C VAL A 149 -6.04 6.56 -9.34
N THR A 150 -4.73 6.71 -9.17
CA THR A 150 -3.84 7.50 -10.02
C THR A 150 -2.88 6.61 -10.80
N PHE A 151 -1.69 6.36 -10.29
CA PHE A 151 -0.63 5.62 -10.97
C PHE A 151 -1.06 4.26 -11.52
N PHE A 152 -1.66 3.41 -10.66
CA PHE A 152 -2.06 2.05 -11.08
C PHE A 152 -3.24 2.08 -12.04
N PHE A 153 -4.24 2.90 -11.78
CA PHE A 153 -5.40 3.05 -12.67
C PHE A 153 -5.01 3.63 -14.03
N SER A 154 -3.97 4.46 -14.08
CA SER A 154 -3.43 5.07 -15.29
C SER A 154 -2.38 4.19 -16.00
N GLY A 155 -2.28 2.90 -15.62
CA GLY A 155 -1.39 1.94 -16.28
C GLY A 155 0.10 2.17 -16.03
N GLY A 156 0.46 2.85 -14.93
CA GLY A 156 1.84 3.16 -14.55
C GLY A 156 2.30 4.57 -14.93
N ARG A 157 1.39 5.42 -15.39
CA ARG A 157 1.66 6.83 -15.69
C ARG A 157 1.56 7.67 -14.42
N GLU A 158 2.61 8.42 -14.09
CA GLU A 158 2.64 9.35 -12.94
C GLU A 158 1.94 10.67 -13.27
N GLU A 159 2.16 11.23 -14.46
CA GLU A 159 1.61 12.51 -14.86
C GLU A 159 0.09 12.45 -15.08
N PRO A 160 -0.68 13.43 -14.59
CA PRO A 160 -2.10 13.53 -14.87
C PRO A 160 -2.37 13.60 -16.38
N PHE A 161 -3.54 13.13 -16.79
CA PHE A 161 -4.07 13.36 -18.13
C PHE A 161 -4.59 14.80 -18.28
N GLU A 162 -4.65 15.31 -19.50
CA GLU A 162 -5.34 16.59 -19.74
C GLU A 162 -6.81 16.49 -19.33
N GLY A 163 -7.30 17.45 -18.54
CA GLY A 163 -8.64 17.40 -17.96
C GLY A 163 -8.78 16.52 -16.71
N GLU A 164 -7.66 15.97 -16.17
CA GLU A 164 -7.65 15.20 -14.92
C GLU A 164 -7.35 16.10 -13.72
N GLU A 165 -8.27 16.14 -12.77
CA GLU A 165 -8.09 16.73 -11.44
C GLU A 165 -7.84 15.62 -10.42
N ARG A 166 -6.84 15.80 -9.55
CA ARG A 166 -6.46 14.86 -8.49
C ARG A 166 -6.73 15.45 -7.11
N LEU A 167 -7.56 14.78 -6.33
CA LEU A 167 -7.92 15.17 -4.97
C LEU A 167 -7.34 14.14 -3.98
N LEU A 168 -6.37 14.56 -3.19
CA LEU A 168 -5.77 13.76 -2.13
C LEU A 168 -6.34 14.19 -0.78
N CYS A 169 -6.98 13.26 -0.06
CA CYS A 169 -7.37 13.43 1.33
C CYS A 169 -6.31 12.73 2.21
N PRO A 170 -5.60 13.44 3.10
CA PRO A 170 -4.59 12.82 3.94
C PRO A 170 -5.18 11.75 4.86
N SER A 171 -4.60 10.55 4.88
CA SER A 171 -4.98 9.51 5.85
C SER A 171 -4.62 9.91 7.28
N PRO A 172 -5.39 9.50 8.30
CA PRO A 172 -5.12 9.84 9.69
C PRO A 172 -3.79 9.21 10.17
N LYS A 173 -3.02 9.98 10.94
CA LYS A 173 -1.71 9.56 11.49
C LYS A 173 -1.90 8.77 12.79
N VAL A 174 -2.49 7.60 12.71
CA VAL A 174 -2.67 6.66 13.83
C VAL A 174 -1.72 5.48 13.70
N ALA A 175 -1.48 4.76 14.78
CA ALA A 175 -0.60 3.59 14.77
C ALA A 175 -1.18 2.48 13.90
N THR A 176 -2.48 2.22 14.06
CA THR A 176 -3.28 1.26 13.29
C THR A 176 -4.67 1.82 13.06
N TYR A 177 -5.33 1.45 11.97
CA TYR A 177 -6.60 2.08 11.57
C TYR A 177 -7.84 1.59 12.34
N ASP A 178 -7.69 0.56 13.16
CA ASP A 178 -8.73 0.19 14.15
C ASP A 178 -8.95 1.27 15.22
N LEU A 179 -7.94 2.10 15.48
CA LEU A 179 -8.03 3.24 16.39
C LEU A 179 -8.86 4.40 15.81
N GLN A 180 -9.00 4.44 14.50
CA GLN A 180 -9.82 5.43 13.78
C GLN A 180 -10.42 4.79 12.50
N PRO A 181 -11.44 3.92 12.63
CA PRO A 181 -12.01 3.19 11.49
C PRO A 181 -12.67 4.08 10.45
N GLU A 182 -13.09 5.28 10.83
CA GLU A 182 -13.65 6.28 9.91
C GLU A 182 -12.61 6.77 8.89
N MET A 183 -11.33 6.67 9.23
CA MET A 183 -10.22 7.15 8.42
C MET A 183 -10.51 8.54 7.83
N SER A 184 -10.34 8.75 6.52
CA SER A 184 -10.65 10.01 5.85
C SER A 184 -11.88 9.94 4.93
N ALA A 185 -12.79 8.98 5.15
CA ALA A 185 -13.98 8.82 4.31
C ALA A 185 -14.88 10.07 4.32
N GLY A 186 -14.99 10.74 5.47
CA GLY A 186 -15.71 12.01 5.60
C GLY A 186 -15.12 13.13 4.74
N ASP A 187 -13.79 13.26 4.73
CA ASP A 187 -13.07 14.27 3.95
C ASP A 187 -13.22 13.99 2.44
N ILE A 188 -13.16 12.72 2.02
CA ILE A 188 -13.43 12.31 0.64
C ILE A 188 -14.83 12.71 0.21
N ARG A 189 -15.87 12.39 1.03
CA ARG A 189 -17.26 12.81 0.78
C ARG A 189 -17.36 14.32 0.64
N ASP A 190 -16.78 15.06 1.58
CA ASP A 190 -16.89 16.52 1.63
C ASP A 190 -16.15 17.21 0.48
N ALA A 191 -15.10 16.60 -0.04
CA ALA A 191 -14.37 17.08 -1.23
C ALA A 191 -15.13 16.79 -2.53
N ILE A 192 -15.76 15.60 -2.67
CA ILE A 192 -16.35 15.19 -3.95
C ILE A 192 -17.79 15.65 -4.14
N VAL A 193 -18.58 15.74 -3.06
CA VAL A 193 -20.01 16.15 -3.14
C VAL A 193 -20.19 17.53 -3.78
N PRO A 194 -19.41 18.58 -3.47
CA PRO A 194 -19.48 19.84 -4.19
C PRO A 194 -19.21 19.70 -5.69
N LYS A 195 -18.21 18.91 -6.08
CA LYS A 195 -17.86 18.65 -7.48
C LYS A 195 -18.99 17.97 -8.25
N LEU A 196 -19.61 16.96 -7.63
CA LEU A 196 -20.79 16.30 -8.18
C LEU A 196 -21.94 17.27 -8.40
N LYS A 197 -22.23 18.16 -7.42
CA LYS A 197 -23.28 19.17 -7.52
C LYS A 197 -23.05 20.21 -8.61
N GLU A 198 -21.79 20.45 -8.99
CA GLU A 198 -21.48 21.31 -10.14
C GLU A 198 -21.86 20.67 -11.47
N GLY A 199 -21.89 19.34 -11.57
CA GLY A 199 -22.29 18.60 -12.76
C GLY A 199 -21.37 18.81 -13.99
N LYS A 200 -20.10 19.15 -13.74
CA LYS A 200 -19.14 19.50 -14.83
C LYS A 200 -18.16 18.40 -15.17
N THR A 201 -18.01 17.40 -14.32
CA THR A 201 -17.04 16.33 -14.48
C THR A 201 -17.70 15.14 -15.18
N ASP A 202 -17.08 14.65 -16.24
CA ASP A 202 -17.61 13.52 -17.03
C ASP A 202 -17.35 12.17 -16.36
N PHE A 203 -16.21 12.00 -15.67
CA PHE A 203 -15.83 10.73 -15.01
C PHE A 203 -15.17 10.96 -13.65
N ILE A 204 -15.54 10.15 -12.67
CA ILE A 204 -14.95 10.18 -11.33
C ILE A 204 -14.53 8.78 -10.92
N CYS A 205 -13.25 8.62 -10.55
CA CYS A 205 -12.73 7.41 -9.91
C CYS A 205 -12.44 7.74 -8.44
N LEU A 206 -13.24 7.16 -7.55
CA LEU A 206 -13.18 7.36 -6.11
C LEU A 206 -12.89 6.03 -5.42
N ASN A 207 -12.00 6.04 -4.42
CA ASN A 207 -11.75 4.90 -3.54
C ASN A 207 -11.92 5.28 -2.07
N PHE A 208 -12.67 4.46 -1.34
CA PHE A 208 -12.71 4.45 0.12
C PHE A 208 -11.83 3.32 0.64
N ALA A 209 -10.79 3.64 1.38
CA ALA A 209 -9.77 2.69 1.84
C ALA A 209 -10.18 1.87 3.07
N ASN A 210 -11.22 2.32 3.78
CA ASN A 210 -11.54 1.87 5.14
C ASN A 210 -11.72 0.35 5.29
N PRO A 211 -12.54 -0.37 4.50
CA PRO A 211 -12.74 -1.80 4.69
C PRO A 211 -11.45 -2.61 4.53
N ASP A 212 -10.60 -2.23 3.58
CA ASP A 212 -9.32 -2.90 3.36
C ASP A 212 -8.33 -2.58 4.49
N MET A 213 -8.08 -1.30 4.76
CA MET A 213 -7.05 -0.89 5.71
C MET A 213 -7.38 -1.29 7.15
N VAL A 214 -8.65 -1.19 7.55
CA VAL A 214 -9.11 -1.63 8.88
C VAL A 214 -9.18 -3.16 8.94
N GLY A 215 -9.57 -3.82 7.85
CA GLY A 215 -9.59 -5.28 7.73
C GLY A 215 -8.23 -5.92 8.03
N HIS A 216 -7.12 -5.26 7.68
CA HIS A 216 -5.76 -5.71 8.00
C HIS A 216 -5.47 -5.82 9.51
N THR A 217 -6.26 -5.19 10.36
CA THR A 217 -6.10 -5.29 11.82
C THR A 217 -6.69 -6.56 12.41
N GLY A 218 -7.61 -7.22 11.70
CA GLY A 218 -8.31 -8.42 12.16
C GLY A 218 -9.37 -8.17 13.23
N LEU A 219 -9.69 -6.90 13.53
CA LEU A 219 -10.66 -6.51 14.57
C LEU A 219 -12.05 -6.31 13.97
N MET A 220 -12.97 -7.25 14.21
CA MET A 220 -14.31 -7.28 13.64
C MET A 220 -15.11 -6.01 13.93
N GLU A 221 -15.11 -5.52 15.17
CA GLU A 221 -15.87 -4.31 15.55
C GLU A 221 -15.39 -3.07 14.78
N ALA A 222 -14.07 -2.94 14.61
CA ALA A 222 -13.49 -1.86 13.83
C ALA A 222 -13.83 -1.97 12.34
N ALA A 223 -13.80 -3.17 11.78
CA ALA A 223 -14.16 -3.42 10.38
C ALA A 223 -15.64 -3.12 10.11
N VAL A 224 -16.55 -3.49 11.02
CA VAL A 224 -17.98 -3.13 10.93
C VAL A 224 -18.14 -1.61 10.91
N LYS A 225 -17.48 -0.91 11.84
CA LYS A 225 -17.53 0.57 11.90
C LYS A 225 -16.99 1.22 10.63
N ALA A 226 -15.92 0.65 10.05
CA ALA A 226 -15.34 1.11 8.77
C ALA A 226 -16.36 0.97 7.63
N CYS A 227 -17.03 -0.18 7.52
CA CYS A 227 -18.04 -0.44 6.50
C CYS A 227 -19.26 0.50 6.66
N GLU A 228 -19.77 0.68 7.88
CA GLU A 228 -20.87 1.60 8.16
C GLU A 228 -20.53 3.05 7.79
N THR A 229 -19.28 3.47 8.07
CA THR A 229 -18.81 4.81 7.70
C THR A 229 -18.76 4.99 6.19
N VAL A 230 -18.25 4.00 5.46
CA VAL A 230 -18.21 4.02 4.00
C VAL A 230 -19.61 4.04 3.41
N ASP A 231 -20.53 3.21 3.91
CA ASP A 231 -21.92 3.17 3.47
C ASP A 231 -22.59 4.54 3.61
N HIS A 232 -22.44 5.18 4.79
CA HIS A 232 -22.97 6.51 5.03
C HIS A 232 -22.37 7.59 4.09
N CYS A 233 -21.06 7.58 3.88
CA CYS A 233 -20.40 8.53 2.99
C CYS A 233 -20.80 8.28 1.53
N LEU A 234 -20.83 7.02 1.10
CA LEU A 234 -21.24 6.60 -0.24
C LEU A 234 -22.70 7.00 -0.52
N HIS A 235 -23.61 6.81 0.43
CA HIS A 235 -24.99 7.27 0.29
C HIS A 235 -25.06 8.75 -0.10
N SER A 236 -24.32 9.60 0.61
CA SER A 236 -24.28 11.04 0.34
C SER A 236 -23.71 11.38 -1.05
N VAL A 237 -22.68 10.64 -1.48
CA VAL A 237 -22.03 10.78 -2.80
C VAL A 237 -23.03 10.38 -3.91
N VAL A 238 -23.68 9.22 -3.76
CA VAL A 238 -24.65 8.71 -4.73
C VAL A 238 -25.86 9.64 -4.85
N GLU A 239 -26.44 10.09 -3.71
CA GLU A 239 -27.56 11.04 -3.73
C GLU A 239 -27.20 12.34 -4.45
N ALA A 240 -26.00 12.86 -4.21
CA ALA A 240 -25.55 14.11 -4.86
C ALA A 240 -25.39 13.92 -6.37
N GLY A 241 -24.81 12.81 -6.80
CA GLY A 241 -24.56 12.54 -8.21
C GLY A 241 -25.85 12.20 -8.99
N LEU A 242 -26.77 11.41 -8.42
CA LEU A 242 -28.05 11.09 -9.07
C LEU A 242 -28.89 12.34 -9.35
N LYS A 243 -28.76 13.39 -8.54
CA LYS A 243 -29.41 14.69 -8.79
C LYS A 243 -28.84 15.46 -9.99
N GLN A 244 -27.69 15.01 -10.52
CA GLN A 244 -26.99 15.57 -11.67
C GLN A 244 -26.83 14.54 -12.81
N ASP A 245 -27.71 13.54 -12.83
CA ASP A 245 -27.77 12.47 -13.83
C ASP A 245 -26.49 11.61 -13.97
N TYR A 246 -25.64 11.57 -12.91
CA TYR A 246 -24.51 10.63 -12.88
C TYR A 246 -25.00 9.18 -12.75
N GLN A 247 -24.30 8.30 -13.47
CA GLN A 247 -24.43 6.85 -13.28
C GLN A 247 -23.32 6.33 -12.38
N PHE A 248 -23.63 5.32 -11.55
CA PHE A 248 -22.70 4.78 -10.59
C PHE A 248 -22.37 3.31 -10.86
N ILE A 249 -21.09 2.97 -10.74
CA ILE A 249 -20.61 1.60 -10.63
C ILE A 249 -19.91 1.49 -9.27
N ILE A 250 -20.48 0.70 -8.37
CA ILE A 250 -19.96 0.46 -7.03
C ILE A 250 -19.43 -0.96 -6.99
N LEU A 251 -18.15 -1.12 -6.65
CA LEU A 251 -17.46 -2.41 -6.62
C LEU A 251 -16.38 -2.44 -5.54
N ALA A 252 -15.97 -3.64 -5.15
CA ALA A 252 -14.72 -3.87 -4.44
C ALA A 252 -13.64 -4.29 -5.44
N ASP A 253 -12.41 -3.85 -5.22
CA ASP A 253 -11.25 -4.25 -6.03
C ASP A 253 -10.72 -5.64 -5.63
N HIS A 254 -10.91 -6.03 -4.36
CA HIS A 254 -10.58 -7.35 -3.79
C HIS A 254 -11.34 -7.55 -2.48
N GLY A 255 -11.27 -8.77 -1.93
CA GLY A 255 -11.79 -9.08 -0.59
C GLY A 255 -10.74 -8.82 0.48
N ASN A 256 -11.19 -8.47 1.69
CA ASN A 256 -10.39 -8.41 2.93
C ASN A 256 -11.34 -8.45 4.14
N ALA A 257 -12.14 -7.40 4.36
CA ALA A 257 -13.05 -7.30 5.50
C ALA A 257 -14.14 -8.39 5.55
N ASP A 258 -14.43 -9.05 4.42
CA ASP A 258 -15.35 -10.20 4.33
C ASP A 258 -14.79 -11.47 4.98
N CYS A 259 -13.46 -11.62 5.03
CA CYS A 259 -12.77 -12.74 5.65
C CYS A 259 -11.40 -12.34 6.20
N MET A 260 -11.34 -11.81 7.42
CA MET A 260 -10.13 -11.32 8.05
C MET A 260 -9.31 -12.40 8.76
N LEU A 261 -9.94 -13.54 9.10
CA LEU A 261 -9.31 -14.65 9.80
C LEU A 261 -9.52 -15.95 9.00
N ASN A 262 -8.45 -16.72 8.85
CA ASN A 262 -8.57 -18.04 8.25
C ASN A 262 -9.12 -19.08 9.26
N LEU A 263 -9.38 -20.33 8.80
CA LEU A 263 -9.89 -21.42 9.65
C LEU A 263 -8.99 -21.76 10.85
N SER A 264 -7.73 -21.35 10.83
CA SER A 264 -6.78 -21.53 11.93
C SER A 264 -6.75 -20.31 12.87
N LEU A 265 -7.65 -19.36 12.70
CA LEU A 265 -7.72 -18.10 13.45
C LEU A 265 -6.45 -17.23 13.29
N ILE A 266 -5.74 -17.40 12.18
CA ILE A 266 -4.60 -16.57 11.81
C ILE A 266 -5.10 -15.42 10.95
N HIS A 267 -4.67 -14.20 11.26
CA HIS A 267 -5.00 -13.02 10.47
C HIS A 267 -4.52 -13.17 9.01
N ILE A 268 -5.37 -12.78 8.06
CA ILE A 268 -5.03 -12.77 6.62
C ILE A 268 -4.46 -11.41 6.29
N SER A 269 -3.13 -11.31 6.21
CA SER A 269 -2.44 -10.03 5.96
C SER A 269 -2.45 -9.59 4.49
N GLU A 270 -2.69 -10.54 3.59
CA GLU A 270 -2.77 -10.29 2.14
C GLU A 270 -4.05 -10.95 1.61
N PRO A 271 -4.83 -10.25 0.77
CA PRO A 271 -5.95 -10.86 0.11
C PRO A 271 -5.43 -12.04 -0.72
N THR A 272 -5.83 -13.23 -0.34
CA THR A 272 -5.52 -14.43 -1.11
C THR A 272 -6.20 -14.24 -2.46
N ARG A 273 -5.45 -13.90 -3.50
CA ARG A 273 -5.93 -14.08 -4.86
C ARG A 273 -6.21 -15.57 -4.99
N LEU A 274 -7.46 -15.96 -4.89
CA LEU A 274 -7.89 -17.23 -5.45
C LEU A 274 -7.47 -17.14 -6.91
N GLY A 275 -6.43 -17.94 -7.27
CA GLY A 275 -5.95 -17.99 -8.62
C GLY A 275 -7.10 -18.42 -9.50
N PHE A 276 -7.64 -17.49 -10.26
CA PHE A 276 -8.40 -17.85 -11.43
C PHE A 276 -7.37 -18.32 -12.45
N ILE A 277 -7.38 -19.62 -12.66
CA ILE A 277 -6.77 -20.29 -13.81
C ILE A 277 -7.44 -19.79 -15.09
#